data_a4b04fa428257e90deb43943f7eb3522
#
_entry.id   a4b04fa428257e90deb43943f7eb3522
#
_cell.length_a   1.000
_cell.length_b   1.000
_cell.length_c   1.000
_cell.angle_alpha   90.00
_cell.angle_beta   90.00
_cell.angle_gamma   90.00
#
_symmetry.space_group_name_H-M   'P 1'
#
loop_
_entity.id
_entity.type
_entity.pdbx_description
1 polymer ?
#
loop_
_entity_poly.entity_id
_entity_poly.type
_entity_poly.pdbx_seq_one_letter_code
_entity_poly.pdbx_strand_id
1 'polypeptide(L)'
;MHPAVAALVARMEGLLHALETAREPARFFLGTYLRTTRAVGVALDRGVFEDPDWVAAWDVDFAGLYLDSLEAYRKDADSVAAPWRLAFGARSGLPPEAHVLLGMNAHIDDTVVLRTTPRSGAVPPLR
;
A
#
# COMPACT_ATOMS: atom_id res chain seq x y z
N MET A 1 17.21 9.74 2.16
CA MET A 1 15.89 9.15 2.50
C MET A 1 16.09 8.04 3.53
N HIS A 2 15.19 7.96 4.50
CA HIS A 2 15.22 6.89 5.52
C HIS A 2 15.33 5.51 4.84
N PRO A 3 16.27 4.63 5.28
CA PRO A 3 16.53 3.36 4.58
C PRO A 3 15.30 2.46 4.42
N ALA A 4 14.44 2.38 5.43
CA ALA A 4 13.23 1.57 5.37
C ALA A 4 12.24 2.10 4.32
N VAL A 5 12.08 3.42 4.23
CA VAL A 5 11.20 4.05 3.24
C VAL A 5 11.82 3.96 1.83
N ALA A 6 13.13 4.08 1.71
CA ALA A 6 13.81 3.89 0.43
C ALA A 6 13.60 2.47 -0.12
N ALA A 7 13.69 1.45 0.73
CA ALA A 7 13.42 0.06 0.35
C ALA A 7 11.95 -0.13 -0.07
N LEU A 8 11.02 0.49 0.66
CA LEU A 8 9.59 0.45 0.33
C LEU A 8 9.32 1.11 -1.03
N VAL A 9 9.89 2.27 -1.29
CA VAL A 9 9.78 2.97 -2.58
C VAL A 9 10.31 2.09 -3.72
N ALA A 10 11.45 1.47 -3.55
CA ALA A 10 12.04 0.57 -4.55
C ALA A 10 11.11 -0.62 -4.86
N ARG A 11 10.51 -1.22 -3.83
CA ARG A 11 9.53 -2.30 -3.99
C ARG A 11 8.30 -1.84 -4.78
N MET A 12 7.77 -0.66 -4.43
CA MET A 12 6.62 -0.07 -5.12
C MET A 12 6.94 0.24 -6.59
N GLU A 13 8.10 0.80 -6.87
CA GLU A 13 8.53 1.11 -8.25
C GLU A 13 8.59 -0.15 -9.12
N GLY A 14 9.19 -1.22 -8.61
CA GLY A 14 9.29 -2.48 -9.33
C GLY A 14 7.93 -3.10 -9.62
N LEU A 15 7.04 -3.09 -8.63
CA LEU A 15 5.70 -3.63 -8.78
C LEU A 15 4.85 -2.75 -9.71
N LEU A 16 4.95 -1.43 -9.61
CA LEU A 16 4.27 -0.50 -10.50
C LEU A 16 4.68 -0.72 -11.96
N HIS A 17 5.96 -0.90 -12.21
CA HIS A 17 6.46 -1.19 -13.55
C HIS A 17 5.81 -2.48 -14.11
N ALA A 18 5.73 -3.52 -13.32
CA ALA A 18 5.07 -4.77 -13.71
C ALA A 18 3.57 -4.56 -14.02
N LEU A 19 2.88 -3.79 -13.19
CA LEU A 19 1.46 -3.47 -13.39
C LEU A 19 1.24 -2.64 -14.67
N GLU A 20 2.09 -1.66 -14.92
CA GLU A 20 2.02 -0.82 -16.13
C GLU A 20 2.27 -1.63 -17.39
N THR A 21 3.26 -2.51 -17.37
CA THR A 21 3.57 -3.39 -18.49
C THR A 21 2.40 -4.31 -18.80
N ALA A 22 1.77 -4.89 -17.80
CA ALA A 22 0.60 -5.77 -17.94
C ALA A 22 -0.73 -5.00 -18.07
N ARG A 23 -0.72 -3.68 -17.96
CA ARG A 23 -1.90 -2.79 -17.99
C ARG A 23 -2.96 -3.17 -16.94
N GLU A 24 -2.53 -3.62 -15.78
CA GLU A 24 -3.43 -3.98 -14.69
C GLU A 24 -4.02 -2.72 -14.02
N PRO A 25 -5.32 -2.72 -13.66
CA PRO A 25 -5.99 -1.55 -13.06
C PRO A 25 -5.38 -1.09 -11.74
N ALA A 26 -4.75 -1.98 -10.98
CA ALA A 26 -4.09 -1.64 -9.73
C ALA A 26 -2.96 -0.60 -9.90
N ARG A 27 -2.46 -0.37 -11.13
CA ARG A 27 -1.43 0.65 -11.38
C ARG A 27 -1.87 2.06 -10.98
N PHE A 28 -3.15 2.37 -11.04
CA PHE A 28 -3.65 3.72 -10.73
C PHE A 28 -3.51 4.03 -9.24
N PHE A 29 -3.98 3.13 -8.38
CA PHE A 29 -3.83 3.30 -6.93
C PHE A 29 -2.37 3.23 -6.51
N LEU A 30 -1.62 2.24 -6.99
CA LEU A 30 -0.21 2.10 -6.62
C LEU A 30 0.61 3.32 -7.07
N GLY A 31 0.34 3.89 -8.24
CA GLY A 31 1.01 5.11 -8.70
C GLY A 31 0.77 6.29 -7.76
N THR A 32 -0.47 6.46 -7.29
CA THR A 32 -0.82 7.48 -6.30
C THR A 32 -0.15 7.20 -4.95
N TYR A 33 -0.18 5.96 -4.51
CA TYR A 33 0.43 5.54 -3.24
C TYR A 33 1.96 5.75 -3.25
N LEU A 34 2.61 5.46 -4.37
CA LEU A 34 4.04 5.69 -4.52
C LEU A 34 4.40 7.17 -4.37
N ARG A 35 3.63 8.06 -4.98
CA ARG A 35 3.83 9.51 -4.81
C ARG A 35 3.68 9.93 -3.35
N THR A 36 2.67 9.42 -2.67
CA THR A 36 2.45 9.68 -1.24
C THR A 36 3.61 9.16 -0.40
N THR A 37 4.10 7.96 -0.70
CA THR A 37 5.21 7.34 0.02
C THR A 37 6.52 8.14 -0.16
N ARG A 38 6.78 8.64 -1.36
CA ARG A 38 7.91 9.54 -1.60
C ARG A 38 7.79 10.84 -0.82
N ALA A 39 6.58 11.39 -0.71
CA ALA A 39 6.34 12.59 0.08
C ALA A 39 6.61 12.35 1.59
N VAL A 40 6.25 11.20 2.11
CA VAL A 40 6.59 10.79 3.48
C VAL A 40 8.11 10.72 3.65
N GLY A 41 8.82 10.14 2.69
CA GLY A 41 10.28 10.07 2.70
C GLY A 41 10.93 11.46 2.77
N VAL A 42 10.44 12.41 1.99
CA VAL A 42 10.91 13.81 2.01
C VAL A 42 10.63 14.45 3.38
N ALA A 43 9.43 14.25 3.93
CA ALA A 43 9.05 14.79 5.24
C ALA A 43 9.94 14.23 6.36
N LEU A 44 10.28 12.94 6.31
CA LEU A 44 11.21 12.31 7.26
C LEU A 44 12.60 12.94 7.18
N ASP A 45 13.10 13.20 5.97
CA ASP A 45 14.41 13.84 5.76
C ASP A 45 14.43 15.28 6.27
N ARG A 46 13.29 15.97 6.24
CA ARG A 46 13.16 17.35 6.74
C ARG A 46 12.97 17.44 8.25
N GLY A 47 12.85 16.32 8.95
CA GLY A 47 12.74 16.28 10.40
C GLY A 47 11.41 16.79 10.96
N VAL A 48 10.30 16.68 10.20
CA VAL A 48 8.98 17.16 10.64
C VAL A 48 8.30 16.25 11.65
N PHE A 49 8.80 15.03 11.86
CA PHE A 49 8.24 14.08 12.82
C PHE A 49 9.10 13.99 14.06
N GLU A 50 8.47 13.86 15.24
CA GLU A 50 9.17 13.70 16.52
C GLU A 50 9.93 12.36 16.61
N ASP A 51 9.35 11.30 16.04
CA ASP A 51 9.93 9.96 16.04
C ASP A 51 9.97 9.41 14.61
N PRO A 52 11.00 9.77 13.84
CA PRO A 52 11.08 9.37 12.43
C PRO A 52 11.18 7.85 12.23
N ASP A 53 11.87 7.13 13.12
CA ASP A 53 11.99 5.68 12.99
C ASP A 53 10.64 4.98 13.21
N TRP A 54 9.85 5.47 14.16
CA TRP A 54 8.51 4.94 14.40
C TRP A 54 7.59 5.18 13.17
N VAL A 55 7.62 6.41 12.62
CA VAL A 55 6.83 6.76 11.43
C VAL A 55 7.24 5.89 10.25
N ALA A 56 8.53 5.70 10.02
CA ALA A 56 9.03 4.86 8.94
C ALA A 56 8.59 3.39 9.11
N ALA A 57 8.69 2.84 10.31
CA ALA A 57 8.25 1.47 10.60
C ALA A 57 6.75 1.30 10.39
N TRP A 58 5.94 2.26 10.83
CA TRP A 58 4.50 2.24 10.64
C TRP A 58 4.13 2.31 9.16
N ASP A 59 4.79 3.17 8.41
CA ASP A 59 4.55 3.33 6.97
C ASP A 59 4.87 2.05 6.21
N VAL A 60 5.99 1.39 6.51
CA VAL A 60 6.38 0.12 5.91
C VAL A 60 5.36 -0.98 6.24
N ASP A 61 4.93 -1.10 7.48
CA ASP A 61 3.95 -2.10 7.90
C ASP A 61 2.59 -1.86 7.23
N PHE A 62 2.15 -0.61 7.21
CA PHE A 62 0.88 -0.22 6.60
C PHE A 62 0.87 -0.48 5.09
N ALA A 63 1.91 -0.04 4.39
CA ALA A 63 2.04 -0.27 2.95
C ALA A 63 2.23 -1.75 2.63
N GLY A 64 2.91 -2.50 3.51
CA GLY A 64 3.11 -3.93 3.37
C GLY A 64 1.81 -4.72 3.26
N LEU A 65 0.77 -4.32 3.98
CA LEU A 65 -0.56 -4.95 3.88
C LEU A 65 -1.10 -4.87 2.46
N TYR A 66 -1.00 -3.71 1.83
CA TYR A 66 -1.44 -3.53 0.45
C TYR A 66 -0.56 -4.31 -0.53
N LEU A 67 0.75 -4.18 -0.42
CA LEU A 67 1.68 -4.80 -1.37
C LEU A 67 1.64 -6.33 -1.30
N ASP A 68 1.56 -6.89 -0.10
CA ASP A 68 1.42 -8.34 0.09
C ASP A 68 0.12 -8.85 -0.51
N SER A 69 -0.98 -8.13 -0.31
CA SER A 69 -2.29 -8.47 -0.87
C SER A 69 -2.29 -8.41 -2.40
N LEU A 70 -1.65 -7.39 -2.98
CA LEU A 70 -1.53 -7.25 -4.43
C LEU A 70 -0.68 -8.38 -5.04
N GLU A 71 0.44 -8.70 -4.43
CA GLU A 71 1.28 -9.81 -4.89
C GLU A 71 0.56 -11.15 -4.78
N ALA A 72 -0.16 -11.38 -3.68
CA ALA A 72 -0.98 -12.58 -3.50
C ALA A 72 -2.08 -12.69 -4.56
N TYR A 73 -2.77 -11.58 -4.84
CA TYR A 73 -3.81 -11.53 -5.88
C TYR A 73 -3.24 -11.87 -7.26
N ARG A 74 -2.06 -11.36 -7.60
CA ARG A 74 -1.43 -11.63 -8.89
C ARG A 74 -1.02 -13.09 -9.07
N LYS A 75 -0.74 -13.79 -7.97
CA LYS A 75 -0.45 -15.23 -7.98
C LYS A 75 -1.71 -16.07 -8.00
N ASP A 76 -2.70 -15.71 -7.19
CA ASP A 76 -3.98 -16.39 -7.05
C ASP A 76 -5.04 -15.39 -6.58
N ALA A 77 -5.91 -14.98 -7.49
CA ALA A 77 -6.95 -13.99 -7.22
C ALA A 77 -7.90 -14.38 -6.09
N ASP A 78 -8.11 -15.68 -5.89
CA ASP A 78 -9.01 -16.18 -4.85
C ASP A 78 -8.37 -16.21 -3.46
N SER A 79 -7.05 -16.00 -3.36
CA SER A 79 -6.31 -16.05 -2.09
C SER A 79 -6.53 -14.83 -1.21
N VAL A 80 -7.08 -13.74 -1.73
CA VAL A 80 -7.25 -12.48 -1.00
C VAL A 80 -8.71 -12.25 -0.61
N ALA A 81 -8.93 -11.42 0.42
CA ALA A 81 -10.27 -11.05 0.88
C ALA A 81 -11.07 -10.30 -0.19
N ALA A 82 -12.40 -10.37 -0.11
CA ALA A 82 -13.30 -9.80 -1.11
C ALA A 82 -13.05 -8.32 -1.45
N PRO A 83 -12.79 -7.41 -0.50
CA PRO A 83 -12.49 -6.02 -0.85
C PRO A 83 -11.27 -5.87 -1.75
N TRP A 84 -10.23 -6.68 -1.54
CA TRP A 84 -9.05 -6.69 -2.40
C TRP A 84 -9.35 -7.23 -3.79
N ARG A 85 -10.13 -8.33 -3.89
CA ARG A 85 -10.55 -8.87 -5.19
C ARG A 85 -11.34 -7.83 -5.99
N LEU A 86 -12.24 -7.10 -5.33
CA LEU A 86 -13.02 -6.05 -5.95
C LEU A 86 -12.12 -4.92 -6.48
N ALA A 87 -11.15 -4.47 -5.67
CA ALA A 87 -10.26 -3.40 -6.04
C ALA A 87 -9.32 -3.78 -7.20
N PHE A 88 -8.68 -4.95 -7.11
CA PHE A 88 -7.69 -5.39 -8.10
C PHE A 88 -8.31 -5.91 -9.39
N GLY A 89 -9.52 -6.50 -9.30
CA GLY A 89 -10.24 -7.06 -10.42
C GLY A 89 -11.23 -6.12 -11.09
N ALA A 90 -11.28 -4.84 -10.70
CA ALA A 90 -12.20 -3.87 -11.26
C ALA A 90 -11.98 -3.67 -12.76
N ARG A 91 -13.07 -3.40 -13.50
CA ARG A 91 -13.02 -3.25 -14.95
C ARG A 91 -12.04 -2.14 -15.35
N SER A 92 -11.22 -2.42 -16.35
CA SER A 92 -10.25 -1.43 -16.87
C SER A 92 -10.92 -0.21 -17.51
N GLY A 93 -12.18 -0.31 -17.89
CA GLY A 93 -12.97 0.81 -18.45
C GLY A 93 -13.45 1.82 -17.40
N LEU A 94 -13.29 1.56 -16.10
CA LEU A 94 -13.60 2.53 -15.06
C LEU A 94 -12.61 3.69 -15.08
N PRO A 95 -13.04 4.92 -14.69
CA PRO A 95 -12.11 6.04 -14.55
C PRO A 95 -11.00 5.70 -13.55
N PRO A 96 -9.77 6.26 -13.73
CA PRO A 96 -8.67 6.04 -12.78
C PRO A 96 -9.04 6.36 -11.33
N GLU A 97 -9.85 7.38 -11.08
CA GLU A 97 -10.32 7.80 -9.75
C GLU A 97 -11.12 6.69 -9.07
N ALA A 98 -11.92 5.94 -9.82
CA ALA A 98 -12.69 4.81 -9.28
C ALA A 98 -11.75 3.69 -8.79
N HIS A 99 -10.68 3.40 -9.52
CA HIS A 99 -9.67 2.42 -9.10
C HIS A 99 -8.94 2.86 -7.83
N VAL A 100 -8.62 4.16 -7.73
CA VAL A 100 -7.98 4.71 -6.53
C VAL A 100 -8.91 4.56 -5.32
N LEU A 101 -10.18 4.89 -5.44
CA LEU A 101 -11.16 4.78 -4.36
C LEU A 101 -11.36 3.32 -3.91
N LEU A 102 -11.45 2.39 -4.85
CA LEU A 102 -11.58 0.97 -4.53
C LEU A 102 -10.35 0.45 -3.77
N GLY A 103 -9.15 0.85 -4.19
CA GLY A 103 -7.91 0.49 -3.51
C GLY A 103 -7.84 1.07 -2.10
N MET A 104 -8.19 2.32 -1.92
CA MET A 104 -8.27 2.96 -0.60
C MET A 104 -9.25 2.26 0.32
N ASN A 105 -10.45 1.95 -0.19
CA ASN A 105 -11.47 1.27 0.60
C ASN A 105 -10.99 -0.10 1.09
N ALA A 106 -10.41 -0.91 0.20
CA ALA A 106 -9.88 -2.22 0.56
C ALA A 106 -8.75 -2.13 1.59
N HIS A 107 -7.88 -1.15 1.45
CA HIS A 107 -6.76 -0.94 2.37
C HIS A 107 -7.23 -0.51 3.76
N ILE A 108 -8.22 0.37 3.83
CA ILE A 108 -8.81 0.81 5.10
C ILE A 108 -9.52 -0.36 5.79
N ASP A 109 -10.33 -1.12 5.06
CA ASP A 109 -11.04 -2.29 5.60
C ASP A 109 -10.07 -3.31 6.19
N ASP A 110 -9.00 -3.65 5.47
CA ASP A 110 -7.99 -4.60 5.94
C ASP A 110 -7.29 -4.07 7.20
N THR A 111 -6.96 -2.79 7.23
CA THR A 111 -6.33 -2.14 8.38
C THR A 111 -7.23 -2.18 9.62
N VAL A 112 -8.52 -1.92 9.48
CA VAL A 112 -9.50 -1.96 10.59
C VAL A 112 -9.60 -3.38 11.15
N VAL A 113 -9.73 -4.39 10.30
CA VAL A 113 -9.79 -5.80 10.71
C VAL A 113 -8.53 -6.19 11.50
N LEU A 114 -7.35 -5.82 11.02
CA LEU A 114 -6.09 -6.16 11.68
C LEU A 114 -5.90 -5.47 13.02
N ARG A 115 -6.44 -4.27 13.20
CA ARG A 115 -6.40 -3.55 14.49
C ARG A 115 -7.28 -4.19 15.55
N THR A 116 -8.35 -4.86 15.14
CA THR A 116 -9.29 -5.52 16.07
C THR A 116 -8.91 -6.97 16.37
N THR A 117 -7.98 -7.55 15.62
CA THR A 117 -7.52 -8.93 15.80
C THR A 117 -6.15 -8.95 16.47
N PRO A 118 -5.97 -9.66 17.61
CA PRO A 118 -4.64 -9.79 18.24
C PRO A 118 -3.66 -10.44 17.26
N ARG A 119 -2.53 -9.76 17.03
CA ARG A 119 -1.51 -10.25 16.12
C ARG A 119 -0.14 -10.13 16.76
N SER A 120 0.64 -11.20 16.69
CA SER A 120 2.05 -11.16 17.04
C SER A 120 2.78 -10.28 16.02
N GLY A 121 3.46 -9.23 16.50
CA GLY A 121 4.09 -8.24 15.63
C GLY A 121 3.18 -7.06 15.25
N ALA A 122 2.22 -6.74 16.10
CA ALA A 122 1.30 -5.64 15.88
C ALA A 122 2.00 -4.32 15.55
N VAL A 123 1.35 -3.57 14.64
CA VAL A 123 1.72 -2.17 14.35
C VAL A 123 1.76 -1.38 15.66
N PRO A 124 2.83 -0.57 15.89
CA PRO A 124 2.90 0.24 17.10
C PRO A 124 1.66 1.14 17.24
N PRO A 125 1.21 1.41 18.47
CA PRO A 125 0.07 2.30 18.67
C PRO A 125 0.35 3.69 18.09
N LEU A 126 -0.69 4.28 17.50
CA LEU A 126 -0.63 5.67 17.03
C LEU A 126 -0.37 6.58 18.24
N ARG A 127 0.62 7.43 18.13
CA ARG A 127 0.91 8.46 19.11
C ARG A 127 0.15 9.74 18.79
#